data_8f5778e900c2adb3df32415e70ca13e8
#
_entry.id   8f5778e900c2adb3df32415e70ca13e8
#
_cell.length_a   1.000
_cell.length_b   1.000
_cell.length_c   1.000
_cell.angle_alpha   90.00
_cell.angle_beta   90.00
_cell.angle_gamma   90.00
#
_symmetry.space_group_name_H-M   'P 1'
#
loop_
_entity.id
_entity.type
_entity.pdbx_description
1 polymer ?
#
loop_
_entity_poly.entity_id
_entity_poly.type
_entity_poly.pdbx_seq_one_letter_code
_entity_poly.pdbx_strand_id
1 'polypeptide(L)'
;MYFDAAAFCGHWPYYRVRNGKLEQMLEHYRAAGIESGFMSSLDAAFYQDPWEADQELVAQLAGTNWRVAMSVNPTMPWAEQLLLQGKEAGVGAVRLYPCLHGYGEDDPRVVKLCQLAGKLELPVIVTARMEDSRMCYLYVPRNPDMGRICNLARQCEDTRFLLSNCLATEVKALLPLPENLWLDTAGLRVDGFFENQQDIPPERFLFGSFAPLQCIRSSMCLLPENQKQQLMWENAQTFFEK
;
A
#
# COMPACT_ATOMS: atom_id res chain seq x y z
N MET A 1 -19.49 0.23 7.01
CA MET A 1 -18.27 1.04 6.84
C MET A 1 -17.16 0.11 6.40
N TYR A 2 -16.46 0.43 5.30
CA TYR A 2 -15.37 -0.38 4.78
C TYR A 2 -14.06 0.42 4.77
N PHE A 3 -12.93 -0.28 4.76
CA PHE A 3 -11.58 0.26 4.74
C PHE A 3 -10.85 -0.17 3.48
N ASP A 4 -10.10 0.74 2.85
CA ASP A 4 -9.23 0.45 1.70
C ASP A 4 -7.77 0.72 2.07
N ALA A 5 -6.94 -0.31 2.03
CA ALA A 5 -5.52 -0.23 2.39
C ALA A 5 -4.61 0.28 1.25
N ALA A 6 -5.13 0.39 0.03
CA ALA A 6 -4.34 0.70 -1.16
C ALA A 6 -5.04 1.70 -2.10
N ALA A 7 -5.51 2.81 -1.54
CA ALA A 7 -6.12 3.88 -2.31
C ALA A 7 -5.08 4.90 -2.79
N PHE A 8 -5.35 5.51 -3.95
CA PHE A 8 -4.54 6.60 -4.50
C PHE A 8 -5.42 7.75 -5.00
N CYS A 9 -4.80 8.91 -5.12
CA CYS A 9 -5.33 10.06 -5.87
C CYS A 9 -4.18 10.78 -6.58
N GLY A 10 -4.48 11.67 -7.50
CA GLY A 10 -3.49 12.45 -8.23
C GLY A 10 -3.34 12.03 -9.69
N HIS A 11 -2.20 12.39 -10.27
CA HIS A 11 -1.90 12.22 -11.69
C HIS A 11 -0.95 11.02 -11.90
N TRP A 12 -1.30 10.16 -12.88
CA TRP A 12 -0.41 9.10 -13.34
C TRP A 12 0.26 9.53 -14.63
N PRO A 13 1.60 9.59 -14.72
CA PRO A 13 2.28 10.24 -15.85
C PRO A 13 2.23 9.44 -17.16
N TYR A 14 1.96 8.14 -17.11
CA TYR A 14 2.07 7.27 -18.28
C TYR A 14 0.78 7.16 -19.10
N TYR A 15 -0.39 7.42 -18.49
CA TYR A 15 -1.66 7.50 -19.18
C TYR A 15 -2.69 8.28 -18.35
N ARG A 16 -3.72 8.77 -19.02
CA ARG A 16 -4.78 9.53 -18.36
C ARG A 16 -5.63 8.62 -17.46
N VAL A 17 -5.51 8.82 -16.17
CA VAL A 17 -6.41 8.23 -15.18
C VAL A 17 -7.70 9.03 -15.13
N ARG A 18 -8.84 8.35 -15.19
CA ARG A 18 -10.15 8.99 -15.02
C ARG A 18 -10.43 9.21 -13.55
N ASN A 19 -10.98 10.40 -13.22
CA ASN A 19 -11.42 10.72 -11.86
C ASN A 19 -10.31 10.61 -10.79
N GLY A 20 -9.05 10.90 -11.16
CA GLY A 20 -7.91 10.80 -10.25
C GLY A 20 -7.85 11.91 -9.18
N LYS A 21 -8.66 12.98 -9.30
CA LYS A 21 -8.70 14.05 -8.28
C LYS A 21 -9.27 13.51 -6.97
N LEU A 22 -8.73 13.97 -5.84
CA LEU A 22 -9.11 13.51 -4.50
C LEU A 22 -10.63 13.55 -4.27
N GLU A 23 -11.29 14.67 -4.55
CA GLU A 23 -12.74 14.83 -4.36
C GLU A 23 -13.54 13.76 -5.12
N GLN A 24 -13.19 13.52 -6.38
CA GLN A 24 -13.84 12.51 -7.22
C GLN A 24 -13.58 11.10 -6.71
N MET A 25 -12.35 10.83 -6.22
CA MET A 25 -12.02 9.56 -5.62
C MET A 25 -12.82 9.31 -4.35
N LEU A 26 -12.91 10.29 -3.45
CA LEU A 26 -13.71 10.18 -2.22
C LEU A 26 -15.21 9.95 -2.51
N GLU A 27 -15.76 10.57 -3.54
CA GLU A 27 -17.13 10.29 -4.00
C GLU A 27 -17.29 8.84 -4.48
N HIS A 28 -16.35 8.33 -5.28
CA HIS A 28 -16.36 6.94 -5.76
C HIS A 28 -16.24 5.94 -4.63
N TYR A 29 -15.37 6.18 -3.67
CA TYR A 29 -15.21 5.33 -2.48
C TYR A 29 -16.50 5.31 -1.65
N ARG A 30 -17.08 6.48 -1.38
CA ARG A 30 -18.35 6.59 -0.65
C ARG A 30 -19.49 5.85 -1.38
N ALA A 31 -19.57 5.96 -2.71
CA ALA A 31 -20.54 5.24 -3.52
C ALA A 31 -20.34 3.70 -3.51
N ALA A 32 -19.16 3.23 -3.10
CA ALA A 32 -18.83 1.83 -2.89
C ALA A 32 -18.95 1.37 -1.41
N GLY A 33 -19.36 2.28 -0.50
CA GLY A 33 -19.47 2.01 0.93
C GLY A 33 -18.12 2.03 1.67
N ILE A 34 -17.06 2.58 1.04
CA ILE A 34 -15.72 2.71 1.61
C ILE A 34 -15.57 4.14 2.14
N GLU A 35 -15.38 4.29 3.43
CA GLU A 35 -15.36 5.59 4.10
C GLU A 35 -14.05 5.88 4.83
N SER A 36 -13.12 4.93 4.80
CA SER A 36 -11.82 5.03 5.46
C SER A 36 -10.75 4.26 4.67
N GLY A 37 -9.49 4.57 4.93
CA GLY A 37 -8.39 3.86 4.28
C GLY A 37 -7.07 4.61 4.36
N PHE A 38 -6.07 4.02 3.68
CA PHE A 38 -4.82 4.69 3.38
C PHE A 38 -4.87 5.27 1.97
N MET A 39 -4.73 6.59 1.87
CA MET A 39 -4.64 7.32 0.62
C MET A 39 -3.20 7.76 0.36
N SER A 40 -2.67 7.49 -0.82
CA SER A 40 -1.36 7.97 -1.26
C SER A 40 -1.49 8.89 -2.47
N SER A 41 -0.62 9.88 -2.57
CA SER A 41 -0.49 10.70 -3.76
C SER A 41 0.28 9.93 -4.85
N LEU A 42 -0.29 9.82 -6.05
CA LEU A 42 0.42 9.32 -7.23
C LEU A 42 1.55 10.27 -7.64
N ASP A 43 1.34 11.57 -7.46
CA ASP A 43 2.33 12.61 -7.79
C ASP A 43 3.56 12.48 -6.89
N ALA A 44 3.38 12.24 -5.59
CA ALA A 44 4.46 12.06 -4.62
C ALA A 44 5.43 10.93 -4.99
N ALA A 45 4.94 9.88 -5.66
CA ALA A 45 5.79 8.77 -6.11
C ALA A 45 6.85 9.18 -7.15
N PHE A 46 6.67 10.33 -7.82
CA PHE A 46 7.55 10.83 -8.89
C PHE A 46 8.25 12.14 -8.55
N TYR A 47 7.84 12.83 -7.49
CA TYR A 47 8.45 14.10 -7.11
C TYR A 47 9.82 13.89 -6.47
N GLN A 48 10.74 14.82 -6.75
CA GLN A 48 12.04 14.84 -6.08
C GLN A 48 11.89 15.07 -4.57
N ASP A 49 10.95 15.92 -4.19
CA ASP A 49 10.45 16.05 -2.82
C ASP A 49 9.01 15.55 -2.73
N PRO A 50 8.78 14.31 -2.30
CA PRO A 50 7.44 13.75 -2.15
C PRO A 50 6.55 14.54 -1.19
N TRP A 51 7.14 15.26 -0.23
CA TRP A 51 6.41 16.00 0.78
C TRP A 51 5.54 17.12 0.22
N GLU A 52 5.95 17.71 -0.90
CA GLU A 52 5.14 18.75 -1.56
C GLU A 52 3.72 18.27 -1.86
N ALA A 53 3.56 17.03 -2.33
CA ALA A 53 2.25 16.45 -2.63
C ALA A 53 1.59 15.82 -1.38
N ASP A 54 2.37 15.17 -0.52
CA ASP A 54 1.82 14.48 0.65
C ASP A 54 1.30 15.48 1.71
N GLN A 55 1.96 16.62 1.93
CA GLN A 55 1.47 17.66 2.86
C GLN A 55 0.13 18.27 2.41
N GLU A 56 -0.05 18.46 1.10
CA GLU A 56 -1.32 18.93 0.56
C GLU A 56 -2.43 17.89 0.81
N LEU A 57 -2.12 16.61 0.58
CA LEU A 57 -3.05 15.52 0.83
C LEU A 57 -3.42 15.39 2.32
N VAL A 58 -2.46 15.57 3.24
CA VAL A 58 -2.71 15.61 4.69
C VAL A 58 -3.71 16.73 5.02
N ALA A 59 -3.50 17.92 4.48
CA ALA A 59 -4.39 19.06 4.72
C ALA A 59 -5.79 18.82 4.15
N GLN A 60 -5.91 18.22 2.96
CA GLN A 60 -7.20 17.96 2.31
C GLN A 60 -7.98 16.82 2.98
N LEU A 61 -7.33 15.85 3.61
CA LEU A 61 -7.97 14.74 4.32
C LEU A 61 -8.26 15.05 5.79
N ALA A 62 -7.85 16.20 6.31
CA ALA A 62 -8.11 16.60 7.69
C ALA A 62 -9.60 16.53 8.04
N GLY A 63 -9.94 15.90 9.15
CA GLY A 63 -11.33 15.71 9.61
C GLY A 63 -12.09 14.58 8.91
N THR A 64 -11.45 13.82 8.04
CA THR A 64 -12.01 12.59 7.45
C THR A 64 -11.47 11.34 8.17
N ASN A 65 -12.01 10.16 7.85
CA ASN A 65 -11.49 8.88 8.32
C ASN A 65 -10.37 8.32 7.43
N TRP A 66 -9.94 9.06 6.42
CA TRP A 66 -8.82 8.69 5.56
C TRP A 66 -7.51 9.16 6.17
N ARG A 67 -6.48 8.36 6.04
CA ARG A 67 -5.12 8.66 6.51
C ARG A 67 -4.15 8.65 5.33
N VAL A 68 -3.23 9.59 5.32
CA VAL A 68 -2.18 9.61 4.28
C VAL A 68 -1.18 8.48 4.53
N ALA A 69 -0.93 7.67 3.50
CA ALA A 69 0.26 6.84 3.43
C ALA A 69 1.31 7.58 2.59
N MET A 70 2.23 8.25 3.29
CA MET A 70 3.21 9.13 2.69
C MET A 70 4.25 8.37 1.88
N SER A 71 4.67 8.96 0.77
CA SER A 71 5.70 8.40 -0.11
C SER A 71 7.09 8.72 0.42
N VAL A 72 7.93 7.71 0.59
CA VAL A 72 9.34 7.92 0.95
C VAL A 72 10.24 7.09 0.05
N ASN A 73 11.31 7.71 -0.47
CA ASN A 73 12.38 6.98 -1.13
C ASN A 73 13.57 6.83 -0.15
N PRO A 74 13.83 5.63 0.38
CA PRO A 74 14.89 5.40 1.38
C PRO A 74 16.29 5.70 0.88
N THR A 75 16.48 5.82 -0.43
CA THR A 75 17.80 6.12 -1.01
C THR A 75 18.17 7.60 -0.95
N MET A 76 17.19 8.46 -0.65
CA MET A 76 17.43 9.91 -0.54
C MET A 76 18.04 10.27 0.82
N PRO A 77 19.01 11.19 0.85
CA PRO A 77 19.72 11.56 2.09
C PRO A 77 18.80 12.07 3.22
N TRP A 78 17.67 12.65 2.87
CA TRP A 78 16.71 13.27 3.79
C TRP A 78 15.51 12.35 4.15
N ALA A 79 15.52 11.07 3.74
CA ALA A 79 14.40 10.15 3.93
C ALA A 79 13.95 10.01 5.39
N GLU A 80 14.90 9.95 6.34
CA GLU A 80 14.57 9.86 7.78
C GLU A 80 13.95 11.17 8.29
N GLN A 81 14.47 12.33 7.85
CA GLN A 81 13.92 13.64 8.23
C GLN A 81 12.50 13.79 7.68
N LEU A 82 12.28 13.36 6.45
CA LEU A 82 10.96 13.39 5.82
C LEU A 82 9.96 12.52 6.60
N LEU A 83 10.38 11.35 7.06
CA LEU A 83 9.55 10.46 7.87
C LEU A 83 9.15 11.11 9.20
N LEU A 84 10.07 11.77 9.88
CA LEU A 84 9.79 12.50 11.13
C LEU A 84 8.80 13.63 10.89
N GLN A 85 9.00 14.41 9.84
CA GLN A 85 8.09 15.49 9.44
C GLN A 85 6.67 14.97 9.14
N GLY A 86 6.56 13.84 8.43
CA GLY A 86 5.28 13.19 8.16
C GLY A 86 4.58 12.73 9.43
N LYS A 87 5.31 12.15 10.39
CA LYS A 87 4.76 11.75 11.69
C LYS A 87 4.19 12.95 12.46
N GLU A 88 4.93 14.06 12.51
CA GLU A 88 4.47 15.31 13.15
C GLU A 88 3.22 15.87 12.47
N ALA A 89 3.10 15.73 11.16
CA ALA A 89 1.92 16.16 10.41
C ALA A 89 0.73 15.20 10.51
N GLY A 90 0.89 14.02 11.15
CA GLY A 90 -0.20 13.08 11.40
C GLY A 90 -0.46 12.10 10.25
N VAL A 91 0.54 11.76 9.43
CA VAL A 91 0.38 10.67 8.44
C VAL A 91 0.08 9.35 9.13
N GLY A 92 -0.66 8.46 8.47
CA GLY A 92 -1.09 7.19 9.03
C GLY A 92 -0.21 6.00 8.68
N ALA A 93 0.61 6.12 7.63
CA ALA A 93 1.50 5.06 7.15
C ALA A 93 2.63 5.63 6.29
N VAL A 94 3.63 4.79 6.01
CA VAL A 94 4.70 5.04 5.04
C VAL A 94 4.50 4.12 3.85
N ARG A 95 4.62 4.63 2.63
CA ARG A 95 4.56 3.81 1.42
C ARG A 95 5.88 3.84 0.68
N LEU A 96 6.38 2.65 0.36
CA LEU A 96 7.63 2.39 -0.36
C LEU A 96 7.33 1.82 -1.74
N TYR A 97 8.14 2.21 -2.73
CA TYR A 97 8.01 1.77 -4.12
C TYR A 97 9.34 1.18 -4.64
N PRO A 98 9.81 0.04 -4.11
CA PRO A 98 11.14 -0.48 -4.45
C PRO A 98 11.31 -0.74 -5.94
N CYS A 99 10.30 -1.28 -6.61
CA CYS A 99 10.38 -1.57 -8.04
C CYS A 99 10.31 -0.33 -8.92
N LEU A 100 9.58 0.71 -8.52
CA LEU A 100 9.49 1.99 -9.23
C LEU A 100 10.76 2.84 -9.03
N HIS A 101 11.26 2.91 -7.81
CA HIS A 101 12.43 3.72 -7.45
C HIS A 101 13.77 2.99 -7.61
N GLY A 102 13.76 1.69 -7.99
CA GLY A 102 14.95 0.95 -8.39
C GLY A 102 15.87 0.52 -7.25
N TYR A 103 15.39 0.37 -6.02
CA TYR A 103 16.20 -0.13 -4.89
C TYR A 103 15.76 -1.54 -4.44
N GLY A 104 16.67 -2.25 -3.77
CA GLY A 104 16.36 -3.57 -3.19
C GLY A 104 15.46 -3.44 -1.97
N GLU A 105 14.53 -4.38 -1.78
CA GLU A 105 13.56 -4.33 -0.70
C GLU A 105 14.22 -4.42 0.67
N ASP A 106 15.33 -5.13 0.78
CA ASP A 106 16.15 -5.32 1.99
C ASP A 106 17.48 -4.52 1.96
N ASP A 107 17.57 -3.47 1.14
CA ASP A 107 18.70 -2.53 1.18
C ASP A 107 18.88 -1.99 2.61
N PRO A 108 20.09 -1.87 3.15
CA PRO A 108 20.30 -1.38 4.51
C PRO A 108 19.64 -0.02 4.83
N ARG A 109 19.49 0.85 3.82
CA ARG A 109 18.78 2.14 3.98
C ARG A 109 17.28 1.93 4.16
N VAL A 110 16.70 0.94 3.46
CA VAL A 110 15.30 0.54 3.62
C VAL A 110 15.07 -0.03 5.00
N VAL A 111 15.93 -0.96 5.44
CA VAL A 111 15.87 -1.55 6.78
C VAL A 111 15.90 -0.47 7.86
N LYS A 112 16.85 0.46 7.76
CA LYS A 112 16.99 1.57 8.73
C LYS A 112 15.75 2.45 8.80
N LEU A 113 15.20 2.81 7.63
CA LEU A 113 13.98 3.62 7.55
C LEU A 113 12.77 2.88 8.14
N CYS A 114 12.62 1.58 7.83
CA CYS A 114 11.53 0.76 8.36
C CYS A 114 11.61 0.59 9.88
N GLN A 115 12.81 0.40 10.43
CA GLN A 115 13.02 0.35 11.88
C GLN A 115 12.67 1.68 12.56
N LEU A 116 12.95 2.82 11.90
CA LEU A 116 12.50 4.12 12.38
C LEU A 116 10.97 4.25 12.31
N ALA A 117 10.35 3.80 11.22
CA ALA A 117 8.90 3.79 11.09
C ALA A 117 8.22 2.98 12.21
N GLY A 118 8.76 1.79 12.56
CA GLY A 118 8.29 0.97 13.67
C GLY A 118 8.35 1.71 15.01
N LYS A 119 9.48 2.37 15.32
CA LYS A 119 9.62 3.20 16.54
C LYS A 119 8.64 4.37 16.60
N LEU A 120 8.21 4.85 15.44
CA LEU A 120 7.20 5.91 15.31
C LEU A 120 5.77 5.35 15.25
N GLU A 121 5.59 4.04 15.40
CA GLU A 121 4.30 3.35 15.28
C GLU A 121 3.60 3.60 13.93
N LEU A 122 4.38 3.75 12.85
CA LEU A 122 3.89 3.89 11.50
C LEU A 122 4.02 2.57 10.75
N PRO A 123 2.93 1.97 10.27
CA PRO A 123 3.00 0.82 9.40
C PRO A 123 3.66 1.19 8.07
N VAL A 124 4.35 0.22 7.48
CA VAL A 124 5.04 0.38 6.20
C VAL A 124 4.33 -0.42 5.12
N ILE A 125 3.88 0.27 4.08
CA ILE A 125 3.27 -0.33 2.90
C ILE A 125 4.34 -0.50 1.83
N VAL A 126 4.70 -1.74 1.51
CA VAL A 126 5.62 -2.05 0.41
C VAL A 126 4.80 -2.32 -0.84
N THR A 127 4.85 -1.42 -1.80
CA THR A 127 4.13 -1.57 -3.07
C THR A 127 4.97 -2.41 -4.03
N ALA A 128 4.55 -3.65 -4.26
CA ALA A 128 5.27 -4.61 -5.09
C ALA A 128 5.42 -4.12 -6.54
N ARG A 129 4.35 -3.54 -7.10
CA ARG A 129 4.35 -2.93 -8.43
C ARG A 129 3.26 -1.88 -8.55
N MET A 130 3.47 -0.90 -9.44
CA MET A 130 2.44 0.09 -9.76
C MET A 130 1.59 -0.35 -10.95
N GLU A 131 2.18 -1.04 -11.92
CA GLU A 131 1.54 -1.52 -13.14
C GLU A 131 2.00 -2.94 -13.50
N ASP A 132 1.26 -3.58 -14.37
CA ASP A 132 1.69 -4.81 -15.04
C ASP A 132 2.92 -4.51 -15.91
N SER A 133 3.98 -5.29 -15.77
CA SER A 133 5.23 -5.11 -16.51
C SER A 133 5.03 -5.11 -18.04
N ARG A 134 3.98 -5.74 -18.54
CA ARG A 134 3.60 -5.76 -19.96
C ARG A 134 3.08 -4.42 -20.46
N MET A 135 2.62 -3.55 -19.58
CA MET A 135 2.11 -2.21 -19.90
C MET A 135 3.20 -1.14 -19.84
N CYS A 136 4.34 -1.44 -19.22
CA CYS A 136 5.42 -0.49 -18.96
C CYS A 136 6.40 -0.41 -20.13
N TYR A 137 6.07 0.35 -21.16
CA TYR A 137 6.97 0.57 -22.30
C TYR A 137 7.87 1.81 -22.16
N LEU A 138 7.58 2.70 -21.19
CA LEU A 138 8.36 3.93 -20.96
C LEU A 138 9.43 3.75 -19.89
N TYR A 139 9.30 2.76 -19.02
CA TYR A 139 10.31 2.36 -18.06
C TYR A 139 10.29 0.84 -17.88
N VAL A 140 11.42 0.27 -17.47
CA VAL A 140 11.51 -1.17 -17.19
C VAL A 140 11.42 -1.36 -15.68
N PRO A 141 10.25 -1.71 -15.13
CA PRO A 141 10.13 -1.96 -13.70
C PRO A 141 10.90 -3.22 -13.34
N ARG A 142 11.56 -3.19 -12.20
CA ARG A 142 12.11 -4.41 -11.60
C ARG A 142 10.96 -5.26 -11.06
N ASN A 143 11.09 -6.58 -11.15
CA ASN A 143 10.16 -7.46 -10.46
C ASN A 143 10.46 -7.45 -8.95
N PRO A 144 9.44 -7.50 -8.09
CA PRO A 144 9.63 -7.59 -6.64
C PRO A 144 10.28 -8.94 -6.28
N ASP A 145 11.13 -8.92 -5.26
CA ASP A 145 11.73 -10.12 -4.69
C ASP A 145 11.04 -10.45 -3.36
N MET A 146 10.19 -11.48 -3.36
CA MET A 146 9.41 -11.89 -2.19
C MET A 146 10.30 -12.35 -1.03
N GLY A 147 11.45 -12.97 -1.32
CA GLY A 147 12.42 -13.37 -0.31
C GLY A 147 13.02 -12.15 0.41
N ARG A 148 13.37 -11.11 -0.33
CA ARG A 148 13.88 -9.85 0.24
C ARG A 148 12.81 -9.12 1.06
N ILE A 149 11.55 -9.13 0.62
CA ILE A 149 10.42 -8.57 1.39
C ILE A 149 10.27 -9.31 2.73
N CYS A 150 10.32 -10.64 2.72
CA CYS A 150 10.31 -11.43 3.95
C CYS A 150 11.53 -11.15 4.85
N ASN A 151 12.72 -10.96 4.25
CA ASN A 151 13.92 -10.60 4.99
C ASN A 151 13.80 -9.22 5.64
N LEU A 152 13.26 -8.23 4.92
CA LEU A 152 12.98 -6.91 5.47
C LEU A 152 12.05 -7.00 6.69
N ALA A 153 10.94 -7.74 6.58
CA ALA A 153 10.00 -7.91 7.68
C ALA A 153 10.66 -8.54 8.91
N ARG A 154 11.48 -9.60 8.72
CA ARG A 154 12.21 -10.26 9.82
C ARG A 154 13.28 -9.37 10.46
N GLN A 155 13.90 -8.47 9.72
CA GLN A 155 14.88 -7.51 10.25
C GLN A 155 14.24 -6.33 10.99
N CYS A 156 12.94 -6.14 10.86
CA CYS A 156 12.19 -5.01 11.43
C CYS A 156 10.97 -5.54 12.21
N GLU A 157 11.21 -6.35 13.25
CA GLU A 157 10.17 -7.08 14.00
C GLU A 157 9.12 -6.16 14.61
N ASP A 158 9.53 -4.96 15.06
CA ASP A 158 8.62 -3.96 15.65
C ASP A 158 7.81 -3.17 14.61
N THR A 159 8.04 -3.41 13.31
CA THR A 159 7.37 -2.70 12.22
C THR A 159 6.28 -3.57 11.60
N ARG A 160 5.08 -3.04 11.50
CA ARG A 160 3.97 -3.68 10.76
C ARG A 160 4.12 -3.41 9.27
N PHE A 161 4.11 -4.46 8.47
CA PHE A 161 4.22 -4.38 7.03
C PHE A 161 2.92 -4.77 6.34
N LEU A 162 2.59 -4.04 5.29
CA LEU A 162 1.57 -4.39 4.32
C LEU A 162 2.20 -4.51 2.94
N LEU A 163 2.22 -5.70 2.38
CA LEU A 163 2.63 -5.92 0.99
C LEU A 163 1.44 -5.63 0.06
N SER A 164 1.57 -4.56 -0.72
CA SER A 164 0.51 -4.07 -1.61
C SER A 164 0.76 -4.49 -3.06
N ASN A 165 -0.32 -4.91 -3.73
CA ASN A 165 -0.34 -5.31 -5.14
C ASN A 165 0.61 -6.48 -5.49
N CYS A 166 0.66 -7.49 -4.60
CA CYS A 166 1.32 -8.77 -4.83
C CYS A 166 0.44 -9.66 -5.72
N LEU A 167 1.02 -10.34 -6.71
CA LEU A 167 0.25 -11.24 -7.56
C LEU A 167 -0.06 -12.57 -6.84
N ALA A 168 -1.20 -13.18 -7.19
CA ALA A 168 -1.59 -14.49 -6.64
C ALA A 168 -0.52 -15.58 -6.83
N THR A 169 0.23 -15.54 -7.93
CA THR A 169 1.33 -16.46 -8.23
C THR A 169 2.56 -16.28 -7.35
N GLU A 170 2.70 -15.13 -6.69
CA GLU A 170 3.84 -14.79 -5.85
C GLU A 170 3.60 -15.12 -4.37
N VAL A 171 2.35 -15.32 -3.97
CA VAL A 171 1.97 -15.55 -2.55
C VAL A 171 2.72 -16.73 -1.93
N LYS A 172 2.91 -17.81 -2.67
CA LYS A 172 3.65 -18.99 -2.18
C LYS A 172 5.13 -18.69 -1.87
N ALA A 173 5.73 -17.73 -2.54
CA ALA A 173 7.12 -17.34 -2.31
C ALA A 173 7.32 -16.53 -1.01
N LEU A 174 6.23 -16.11 -0.35
CA LEU A 174 6.26 -15.44 0.95
C LEU A 174 6.31 -16.41 2.14
N LEU A 175 6.16 -17.71 1.90
CA LEU A 175 6.08 -18.70 2.98
C LEU A 175 7.46 -19.14 3.48
N PRO A 176 7.63 -19.35 4.82
CA PRO A 176 6.67 -19.03 5.87
C PRO A 176 6.50 -17.51 6.03
N LEU A 177 5.25 -17.06 6.07
CA LEU A 177 4.91 -15.63 6.16
C LEU A 177 5.39 -15.05 7.51
N PRO A 178 6.17 -13.95 7.52
CA PRO A 178 6.54 -13.26 8.75
C PRO A 178 5.31 -12.78 9.54
N GLU A 179 5.36 -12.81 10.87
CA GLU A 179 4.22 -12.48 11.73
C GLU A 179 3.76 -11.02 11.58
N ASN A 180 4.69 -10.12 11.29
CA ASN A 180 4.45 -8.69 11.10
C ASN A 180 4.17 -8.29 9.64
N LEU A 181 4.02 -9.26 8.70
CA LEU A 181 3.73 -9.02 7.29
C LEU A 181 2.30 -9.40 6.94
N TRP A 182 1.55 -8.45 6.40
CA TRP A 182 0.19 -8.57 5.89
C TRP A 182 0.18 -8.34 4.38
N LEU A 183 -0.90 -8.75 3.71
CA LEU A 183 -1.07 -8.55 2.27
C LEU A 183 -2.35 -7.74 2.00
N ASP A 184 -2.38 -7.01 0.89
CA ASP A 184 -3.66 -6.52 0.38
C ASP A 184 -4.18 -7.36 -0.80
N THR A 185 -5.44 -7.15 -1.14
CA THR A 185 -6.11 -7.89 -2.21
C THR A 185 -5.89 -7.29 -3.61
N ALA A 186 -5.18 -6.17 -3.73
CA ALA A 186 -5.08 -5.40 -4.99
C ALA A 186 -4.52 -6.20 -6.17
N GLY A 187 -3.51 -7.04 -5.92
CA GLY A 187 -2.87 -7.89 -6.95
C GLY A 187 -3.47 -9.29 -7.08
N LEU A 188 -4.39 -9.68 -6.19
CA LEU A 188 -4.96 -11.03 -6.13
C LEU A 188 -6.17 -11.17 -7.07
N ARG A 189 -5.97 -10.87 -8.34
CA ARG A 189 -7.02 -10.77 -9.36
C ARG A 189 -7.33 -12.12 -10.01
N VAL A 190 -7.55 -13.13 -9.20
CA VAL A 190 -7.90 -14.47 -9.62
C VAL A 190 -9.22 -14.83 -8.95
N ASP A 191 -10.20 -15.19 -9.74
CA ASP A 191 -11.49 -15.70 -9.24
C ASP A 191 -11.26 -16.96 -8.41
N GLY A 192 -11.92 -17.05 -7.26
CA GLY A 192 -11.73 -18.19 -6.35
C GLY A 192 -10.37 -18.22 -5.64
N PHE A 193 -9.63 -17.11 -5.57
CA PHE A 193 -8.32 -17.08 -4.90
C PHE A 193 -8.41 -17.58 -3.45
N PHE A 194 -9.35 -17.05 -2.67
CA PHE A 194 -9.48 -17.37 -1.25
C PHE A 194 -10.00 -18.79 -0.99
N GLU A 195 -10.74 -19.37 -1.92
CA GLU A 195 -11.22 -20.76 -1.85
C GLU A 195 -10.09 -21.76 -2.13
N ASN A 196 -9.14 -21.38 -2.98
CA ASN A 196 -8.05 -22.26 -3.44
C ASN A 196 -6.74 -22.05 -2.68
N GLN A 197 -6.57 -20.89 -2.01
CA GLN A 197 -5.40 -20.55 -1.22
C GLN A 197 -5.67 -20.83 0.25
N GLN A 198 -4.93 -21.76 0.88
CA GLN A 198 -5.07 -22.14 2.29
C GLN A 198 -3.79 -21.94 3.11
N ASP A 199 -2.70 -21.53 2.45
CA ASP A 199 -1.38 -21.40 3.09
C ASP A 199 -1.28 -20.15 3.98
N ILE A 200 -2.05 -19.09 3.69
CA ILE A 200 -2.12 -17.85 4.46
C ILE A 200 -3.56 -17.62 4.90
N PRO A 201 -3.83 -17.48 6.20
CA PRO A 201 -5.20 -17.34 6.68
C PRO A 201 -5.80 -15.99 6.23
N PRO A 202 -7.13 -15.92 5.97
CA PRO A 202 -7.81 -14.69 5.51
C PRO A 202 -7.59 -13.48 6.42
N GLU A 203 -7.32 -13.70 7.71
CA GLU A 203 -7.03 -12.67 8.72
C GLU A 203 -5.78 -11.86 8.40
N ARG A 204 -4.94 -12.34 7.48
CA ARG A 204 -3.68 -11.67 7.08
C ARG A 204 -3.85 -10.82 5.82
N PHE A 205 -5.07 -10.67 5.32
CA PHE A 205 -5.37 -9.87 4.15
C PHE A 205 -6.24 -8.66 4.48
N LEU A 206 -5.90 -7.53 3.87
CA LEU A 206 -6.69 -6.30 3.89
C LEU A 206 -7.25 -6.04 2.49
N PHE A 207 -8.43 -5.47 2.41
CA PHE A 207 -8.92 -5.00 1.11
C PHE A 207 -8.04 -3.87 0.57
N GLY A 208 -7.63 -3.99 -0.68
CA GLY A 208 -6.93 -2.94 -1.44
C GLY A 208 -7.55 -2.83 -2.84
N SER A 209 -8.06 -1.66 -3.19
CA SER A 209 -8.62 -1.43 -4.53
C SER A 209 -7.58 -1.10 -5.58
N PHE A 210 -6.48 -0.47 -5.17
CA PHE A 210 -5.48 0.14 -6.04
C PHE A 210 -6.06 1.19 -7.00
N ALA A 211 -7.23 1.74 -6.67
CA ALA A 211 -7.87 2.77 -7.48
C ALA A 211 -7.12 4.11 -7.32
N PRO A 212 -7.07 4.93 -8.37
CA PRO A 212 -7.77 4.87 -9.64
C PRO A 212 -7.04 4.09 -10.75
N LEU A 213 -5.88 3.50 -10.48
CA LEU A 213 -5.16 2.67 -11.47
C LEU A 213 -5.92 1.36 -11.76
N GLN A 214 -6.75 0.92 -10.82
CA GLN A 214 -7.66 -0.21 -10.94
C GLN A 214 -9.10 0.21 -10.58
N CYS A 215 -10.07 -0.66 -10.87
CA CYS A 215 -11.49 -0.38 -10.62
C CYS A 215 -11.91 -0.90 -9.24
N ILE A 216 -12.40 -0.03 -8.36
CA ILE A 216 -12.88 -0.37 -7.01
C ILE A 216 -13.89 -1.53 -7.05
N ARG A 217 -14.92 -1.41 -7.90
CA ARG A 217 -15.99 -2.43 -7.97
C ARG A 217 -15.48 -3.78 -8.43
N SER A 218 -14.55 -3.81 -9.40
CA SER A 218 -13.94 -5.05 -9.86
C SER A 218 -13.15 -5.73 -8.74
N SER A 219 -12.40 -4.97 -7.95
CA SER A 219 -11.67 -5.51 -6.80
C SER A 219 -12.62 -6.06 -5.72
N MET A 220 -13.75 -5.38 -5.47
CA MET A 220 -14.76 -5.84 -4.51
C MET A 220 -15.49 -7.10 -4.97
N CYS A 221 -15.75 -7.26 -6.28
CA CYS A 221 -16.45 -8.43 -6.84
C CYS A 221 -15.62 -9.72 -6.76
N LEU A 222 -14.30 -9.62 -6.61
CA LEU A 222 -13.41 -10.77 -6.46
C LEU A 222 -13.33 -11.30 -5.02
N LEU A 223 -13.92 -10.59 -4.06
CA LEU A 223 -13.95 -11.03 -2.67
C LEU A 223 -15.08 -12.03 -2.43
N PRO A 224 -14.84 -13.12 -1.68
CA PRO A 224 -15.92 -14.03 -1.27
C PRO A 224 -16.94 -13.28 -0.41
N GLU A 225 -18.24 -13.41 -0.70
CA GLU A 225 -19.29 -12.70 0.03
C GLU A 225 -19.29 -13.03 1.54
N ASN A 226 -18.97 -14.26 1.92
CA ASN A 226 -18.88 -14.69 3.33
C ASN A 226 -17.65 -14.15 4.07
N GLN A 227 -16.64 -13.64 3.38
CA GLN A 227 -15.42 -13.04 3.98
C GLN A 227 -15.31 -11.53 3.73
N LYS A 228 -16.24 -10.94 3.00
CA LYS A 228 -16.17 -9.55 2.57
C LYS A 228 -16.07 -8.57 3.75
N GLN A 229 -16.88 -8.76 4.78
CA GLN A 229 -16.84 -7.94 5.98
C GLN A 229 -15.50 -8.05 6.70
N GLN A 230 -14.97 -9.26 6.83
CA GLN A 230 -13.67 -9.53 7.42
C GLN A 230 -12.55 -8.82 6.66
N LEU A 231 -12.45 -9.02 5.34
CA LEU A 231 -11.38 -8.48 4.48
C LEU A 231 -11.46 -6.95 4.36
N MET A 232 -12.67 -6.39 4.32
CA MET A 232 -12.87 -4.96 4.11
C MET A 232 -12.94 -4.13 5.40
N TRP A 233 -13.04 -4.76 6.57
CA TRP A 233 -13.18 -4.01 7.82
C TRP A 233 -12.47 -4.65 9.02
N GLU A 234 -12.81 -5.87 9.42
CA GLU A 234 -12.37 -6.46 10.68
C GLU A 234 -10.85 -6.65 10.74
N ASN A 235 -10.26 -7.10 9.62
CA ASN A 235 -8.82 -7.27 9.51
C ASN A 235 -8.07 -5.94 9.62
N ALA A 236 -8.64 -4.83 9.12
CA ALA A 236 -8.04 -3.52 9.26
C ALA A 236 -8.00 -3.08 10.73
N GLN A 237 -9.05 -3.33 11.51
CA GLN A 237 -9.06 -3.06 12.95
C GLN A 237 -7.92 -3.82 13.64
N THR A 238 -7.79 -5.13 13.39
CA THR A 238 -6.71 -5.95 13.95
C THR A 238 -5.32 -5.48 13.50
N PHE A 239 -5.18 -5.02 12.26
CA PHE A 239 -3.93 -4.46 11.75
C PHE A 239 -3.50 -3.20 12.51
N PHE A 240 -4.44 -2.40 13.02
CA PHE A 240 -4.13 -1.18 13.77
C PHE A 240 -3.95 -1.42 15.27
N GLU A 241 -4.57 -2.47 15.84
CA GLU A 241 -4.51 -2.77 17.27
C GLU A 241 -3.19 -3.43 17.70
N LYS A 242 -2.48 -4.06 16.80
CA LYS A 242 -1.17 -4.71 17.05
C LYS A 242 -0.02 -3.74 16.84
#